data_d4f77156aa442da09e749b33b0b6870b
#
_entry.id   d4f77156aa442da09e749b33b0b6870b
#
_cell.length_a   1.000
_cell.length_b   1.000
_cell.length_c   1.000
_cell.angle_alpha   90.00
_cell.angle_beta   90.00
_cell.angle_gamma   90.00
#
_symmetry.space_group_name_H-M   'P 1'
#
loop_
_entity.id
_entity.type
_entity.pdbx_description
1 polymer ?
#
loop_
_entity_poly.entity_id
_entity_poly.type
_entity_poly.pdbx_seq_one_letter_code
_entity_poly.pdbx_strand_id
1 'polypeptide(L)'
;SIPDLIILKKTDGDNVKIEIEPAESMITNDIKSALAKNLTILRSRVDELGVAQPILQKQGKERIIVQLPGLQDSTRAKGILGSTATLEFRLTKGTTEDWYNSKISGTPTINSSAMYQMRDGSPILLSRKVIVGGSDIKGANSGFDASNNAPAVFVNLSDYGASRMLETTSKNIGTRMAVIFVEKDKKEVINVAVIR
;
A
#
# COMPACT_ATOMS: atom_id res chain seq x y z
N SER A 1 29.95 -4.78 -10.49
CA SER A 1 28.89 -4.37 -11.38
C SER A 1 27.55 -4.81 -10.78
N ILE A 2 26.61 -3.92 -10.68
CA ILE A 2 25.23 -4.24 -10.31
C ILE A 2 24.57 -4.66 -11.63
N PRO A 3 24.12 -5.92 -11.77
CA PRO A 3 23.80 -6.50 -13.09
C PRO A 3 22.62 -5.84 -13.82
N ASP A 4 21.84 -5.01 -13.11
CA ASP A 4 20.62 -4.40 -13.65
C ASP A 4 20.72 -2.88 -13.85
N LEU A 5 21.92 -2.29 -13.71
CA LEU A 5 22.17 -0.87 -13.89
C LEU A 5 23.25 -0.61 -14.95
N ILE A 6 22.97 0.32 -15.85
CA ILE A 6 23.92 0.85 -16.82
C ILE A 6 24.55 2.10 -16.18
N ILE A 7 25.86 2.08 -16.02
CA ILE A 7 26.62 3.20 -15.49
C ILE A 7 27.36 3.89 -16.64
N LEU A 8 26.96 5.12 -16.94
CA LEU A 8 27.59 5.96 -17.95
C LEU A 8 28.47 7.00 -17.25
N LYS A 9 29.76 7.00 -17.60
CA LYS A 9 30.72 8.00 -17.09
C LYS A 9 30.95 9.02 -18.20
N LYS A 10 30.60 10.28 -17.94
CA LYS A 10 30.94 11.42 -18.79
C LYS A 10 31.97 12.31 -18.08
N THR A 11 33.03 12.69 -18.78
CA THR A 11 34.07 13.60 -18.26
C THR A 11 33.90 14.93 -18.97
N ASP A 12 33.79 16.01 -18.18
CA ASP A 12 33.68 17.37 -18.68
C ASP A 12 34.74 18.23 -17.93
N GLY A 13 35.90 18.42 -18.56
CA GLY A 13 37.08 19.02 -17.92
C GLY A 13 37.54 18.17 -16.72
N ASP A 14 37.71 18.83 -15.56
CA ASP A 14 38.11 18.19 -14.31
C ASP A 14 36.94 17.54 -13.57
N ASN A 15 35.69 17.65 -14.06
CA ASN A 15 34.50 17.07 -13.43
C ASN A 15 34.16 15.72 -14.06
N VAL A 16 33.80 14.77 -13.19
CA VAL A 16 33.29 13.45 -13.60
C VAL A 16 31.80 13.39 -13.28
N LYS A 17 30.96 13.27 -14.30
CA LYS A 17 29.53 13.01 -14.19
C LYS A 17 29.26 11.53 -14.35
N ILE A 18 28.60 10.93 -13.35
CA ILE A 18 28.16 9.53 -13.41
C ILE A 18 26.64 9.57 -13.59
N GLU A 19 26.18 9.02 -14.72
CA GLU A 19 24.76 8.78 -15.00
C GLU A 19 24.47 7.30 -14.78
N ILE A 20 23.43 7.00 -14.00
CA ILE A 20 23.02 5.62 -13.69
C ILE A 20 21.62 5.43 -14.26
N GLU A 21 21.46 4.50 -15.17
CA GLU A 21 20.19 4.17 -15.80
C GLU A 21 19.85 2.69 -15.57
N PRO A 22 18.54 2.35 -15.37
CA PRO A 22 18.13 0.96 -15.30
C PRO A 22 18.32 0.28 -16.67
N ALA A 23 18.78 -0.97 -16.67
CA ALA A 23 18.87 -1.76 -17.89
C ALA A 23 17.48 -2.02 -18.49
N GLU A 24 17.38 -2.11 -19.82
CA GLU A 24 16.10 -2.40 -20.52
C GLU A 24 15.47 -3.72 -20.04
N SER A 25 16.31 -4.70 -19.69
CA SER A 25 15.87 -5.96 -19.10
C SER A 25 15.16 -5.76 -17.78
N MET A 26 15.65 -4.86 -16.91
CA MET A 26 15.03 -4.51 -15.63
C MET A 26 13.66 -3.87 -15.86
N ILE A 27 13.59 -2.86 -16.71
CA ILE A 27 12.33 -2.18 -17.06
C ILE A 27 11.31 -3.18 -17.61
N THR A 28 11.75 -4.07 -18.52
CA THR A 28 10.87 -5.08 -19.10
C THR A 28 10.36 -6.08 -18.07
N ASN A 29 11.20 -6.50 -17.13
CA ASN A 29 10.83 -7.40 -16.05
C ASN A 29 9.87 -6.74 -15.06
N ASP A 30 10.10 -5.47 -14.72
CA ASP A 30 9.22 -4.70 -13.85
C ASP A 30 7.83 -4.52 -14.48
N ILE A 31 7.76 -4.19 -15.76
CA ILE A 31 6.49 -4.11 -16.51
C ILE A 31 5.78 -5.46 -16.52
N LYS A 32 6.48 -6.57 -16.77
CA LYS A 32 5.88 -7.91 -16.74
C LYS A 32 5.34 -8.26 -15.37
N SER A 33 6.09 -7.95 -14.31
CA SER A 33 5.72 -8.19 -12.92
C SER A 33 4.52 -7.34 -12.51
N ALA A 34 4.50 -6.06 -12.88
CA ALA A 34 3.40 -5.15 -12.64
C ALA A 34 2.12 -5.61 -13.35
N LEU A 35 2.21 -6.02 -14.62
CA LEU A 35 1.09 -6.57 -15.37
C LEU A 35 0.54 -7.86 -14.75
N ALA A 36 1.41 -8.75 -14.27
CA ALA A 36 0.99 -9.99 -13.61
C ALA A 36 0.25 -9.69 -12.30
N LYS A 37 0.79 -8.79 -11.46
CA LYS A 37 0.13 -8.32 -10.22
C LYS A 37 -1.24 -7.68 -10.53
N ASN A 38 -1.28 -6.76 -11.48
CA ASN A 38 -2.51 -6.07 -11.85
C ASN A 38 -3.57 -7.04 -12.38
N LEU A 39 -3.18 -8.05 -13.16
CA LEU A 39 -4.09 -9.09 -13.64
C LEU A 39 -4.72 -9.87 -12.48
N THR A 40 -3.92 -10.23 -11.47
CA THR A 40 -4.39 -10.92 -10.26
C THR A 40 -5.35 -10.06 -9.46
N ILE A 41 -5.02 -8.78 -9.25
CA ILE A 41 -5.88 -7.82 -8.55
C ILE A 41 -7.20 -7.61 -9.30
N LEU A 42 -7.14 -7.41 -10.62
CA LEU A 42 -8.32 -7.24 -11.44
C LEU A 42 -9.22 -8.49 -11.42
N ARG A 43 -8.63 -9.70 -11.44
CA ARG A 43 -9.39 -10.95 -11.33
C ARG A 43 -10.15 -11.01 -10.00
N SER A 44 -9.48 -10.78 -8.88
CA SER A 44 -10.14 -10.75 -7.57
C SER A 44 -11.31 -9.75 -7.51
N ARG A 45 -11.12 -8.55 -8.09
CA ARG A 45 -12.19 -7.52 -8.15
C ARG A 45 -13.36 -7.90 -9.07
N VAL A 46 -13.07 -8.59 -10.16
CA VAL A 46 -14.10 -9.10 -11.07
C VAL A 46 -14.89 -10.23 -10.42
N ASP A 47 -14.22 -11.08 -9.65
CA ASP A 47 -14.88 -12.15 -8.89
C ASP A 47 -15.86 -11.56 -7.84
N GLU A 48 -15.53 -10.43 -7.20
CA GLU A 48 -16.43 -9.69 -6.30
C GLU A 48 -17.69 -9.14 -7.00
N LEU A 49 -17.62 -8.91 -8.31
CA LEU A 49 -18.78 -8.48 -9.10
C LEU A 49 -19.77 -9.61 -9.38
N GLY A 50 -19.38 -10.85 -9.15
CA GLY A 50 -20.22 -12.03 -9.40
C GLY A 50 -20.53 -12.25 -10.89
N VAL A 51 -19.69 -11.75 -11.80
CA VAL A 51 -19.87 -11.90 -13.24
C VAL A 51 -19.50 -13.33 -13.66
N ALA A 52 -20.42 -13.99 -14.37
CA ALA A 52 -20.15 -15.32 -14.92
C ALA A 52 -19.16 -15.23 -16.09
N GLN A 53 -18.09 -16.05 -16.04
CA GLN A 53 -17.09 -16.22 -17.09
C GLN A 53 -16.45 -14.89 -17.57
N PRO A 54 -15.82 -14.10 -16.69
CA PRO A 54 -15.12 -12.90 -17.11
C PRO A 54 -13.87 -13.27 -17.91
N ILE A 55 -13.58 -12.45 -18.93
CA ILE A 55 -12.37 -12.63 -19.74
C ILE A 55 -11.38 -11.53 -19.34
N LEU A 56 -10.22 -11.94 -18.81
CA LEU A 56 -9.10 -11.05 -18.49
C LEU A 56 -7.86 -11.55 -19.25
N GLN A 57 -7.36 -10.73 -20.14
CA GLN A 57 -6.17 -11.07 -20.94
C GLN A 57 -5.25 -9.88 -21.16
N LYS A 58 -3.96 -10.17 -21.23
CA LYS A 58 -2.95 -9.17 -21.60
C LYS A 58 -3.08 -8.83 -23.09
N GLN A 59 -3.02 -7.55 -23.40
CA GLN A 59 -2.92 -7.06 -24.77
C GLN A 59 -1.65 -6.23 -24.93
N GLY A 60 -0.68 -6.79 -25.67
CA GLY A 60 0.63 -6.16 -25.82
C GLY A 60 1.42 -6.08 -24.51
N LYS A 61 2.26 -5.06 -24.40
CA LYS A 61 3.19 -4.90 -23.26
C LYS A 61 2.59 -4.17 -22.04
N GLU A 62 1.53 -3.37 -22.23
CA GLU A 62 1.10 -2.38 -21.22
C GLU A 62 -0.41 -2.37 -20.95
N ARG A 63 -1.19 -3.21 -21.62
CA ARG A 63 -2.65 -3.20 -21.52
C ARG A 63 -3.22 -4.52 -21.03
N ILE A 64 -4.33 -4.42 -20.29
CA ILE A 64 -5.17 -5.55 -19.90
C ILE A 64 -6.56 -5.28 -20.44
N ILE A 65 -7.11 -6.25 -21.17
CA ILE A 65 -8.52 -6.25 -21.59
C ILE A 65 -9.32 -6.99 -20.52
N VAL A 66 -10.42 -6.38 -20.10
CA VAL A 66 -11.40 -6.96 -19.19
C VAL A 66 -12.77 -6.94 -19.92
N GLN A 67 -13.35 -8.11 -20.12
CA GLN A 67 -14.68 -8.27 -20.68
C GLN A 67 -15.58 -8.91 -19.62
N LEU A 68 -16.72 -8.29 -19.36
CA LEU A 68 -17.67 -8.66 -18.30
C LEU A 68 -19.02 -8.95 -18.94
N PRO A 69 -19.24 -10.17 -19.48
CA PRO A 69 -20.50 -10.54 -20.12
C PRO A 69 -21.67 -10.46 -19.12
N GLY A 70 -22.82 -9.94 -19.56
CA GLY A 70 -24.02 -9.89 -18.73
C GLY A 70 -24.03 -8.85 -17.62
N LEU A 71 -23.01 -7.99 -17.51
CA LEU A 71 -22.97 -6.93 -16.51
C LEU A 71 -23.98 -5.84 -16.82
N GLN A 72 -24.95 -5.62 -15.91
CA GLN A 72 -25.98 -4.59 -16.08
C GLN A 72 -25.52 -3.21 -15.56
N ASP A 73 -24.71 -3.17 -14.50
CA ASP A 73 -24.21 -1.92 -13.90
C ASP A 73 -22.73 -1.68 -14.26
N SER A 74 -22.50 -1.03 -15.37
CA SER A 74 -21.15 -0.66 -15.83
C SER A 74 -20.49 0.40 -14.95
N THR A 75 -21.26 1.24 -14.24
CA THR A 75 -20.74 2.29 -13.38
C THR A 75 -20.13 1.71 -12.12
N ARG A 76 -20.84 0.76 -11.49
CA ARG A 76 -20.35 0.01 -10.35
C ARG A 76 -19.07 -0.77 -10.69
N ALA A 77 -19.04 -1.42 -11.86
CA ALA A 77 -17.86 -2.13 -12.31
C ALA A 77 -16.65 -1.22 -12.50
N LYS A 78 -16.82 -0.07 -13.15
CA LYS A 78 -15.76 0.93 -13.31
C LYS A 78 -15.26 1.43 -11.96
N GLY A 79 -16.14 1.64 -10.99
CA GLY A 79 -15.77 2.01 -9.62
C GLY A 79 -14.91 0.95 -8.94
N ILE A 80 -15.31 -0.31 -8.98
CA ILE A 80 -14.59 -1.43 -8.35
C ILE A 80 -13.25 -1.69 -9.06
N LEU A 81 -13.24 -1.75 -10.39
CA LEU A 81 -12.03 -2.00 -11.17
C LEU A 81 -11.03 -0.84 -11.11
N GLY A 82 -11.52 0.40 -11.07
CA GLY A 82 -10.71 1.60 -11.07
C GLY A 82 -10.24 2.06 -9.69
N SER A 83 -10.68 1.40 -8.61
CA SER A 83 -10.23 1.78 -7.27
C SER A 83 -8.72 1.53 -7.11
N THR A 84 -7.99 2.55 -6.70
CA THR A 84 -6.53 2.48 -6.44
C THR A 84 -6.22 2.41 -4.95
N ALA A 85 -7.25 2.10 -4.15
CA ALA A 85 -7.14 2.07 -2.71
C ALA A 85 -6.11 1.03 -2.23
N THR A 86 -5.29 1.43 -1.29
CA THR A 86 -4.28 0.58 -0.65
C THR A 86 -4.24 0.84 0.85
N LEU A 87 -3.52 0.00 1.59
CA LEU A 87 -3.31 0.17 3.03
C LEU A 87 -1.84 0.50 3.31
N GLU A 88 -1.64 1.36 4.29
CA GLU A 88 -0.34 1.60 4.91
C GLU A 88 -0.43 1.29 6.41
N PHE A 89 0.59 0.62 6.96
CA PHE A 89 0.72 0.38 8.38
C PHE A 89 1.82 1.27 8.95
N ARG A 90 1.50 2.03 10.02
CA ARG A 90 2.41 2.97 10.65
C ARG A 90 2.28 2.95 12.16
N LEU A 91 3.39 3.17 12.89
CA LEU A 91 3.33 3.38 14.34
C LEU A 91 2.70 4.74 14.67
N THR A 92 1.94 4.79 15.76
CA THR A 92 1.51 6.06 16.35
C THR A 92 2.71 6.74 17.03
N LYS A 93 2.66 8.06 17.13
CA LYS A 93 3.66 8.89 17.82
C LYS A 93 2.97 9.80 18.82
N GLY A 94 3.58 9.91 20.00
CA GLY A 94 3.09 10.78 21.05
C GLY A 94 1.80 10.31 21.72
N THR A 95 1.30 11.20 22.58
CA THR A 95 0.07 11.03 23.35
C THR A 95 -1.12 11.68 22.64
N THR A 96 -2.32 11.45 23.13
CA THR A 96 -3.52 12.12 22.62
C THR A 96 -3.41 13.65 22.78
N GLU A 97 -2.79 14.13 23.83
CA GLU A 97 -2.54 15.57 24.04
C GLU A 97 -1.63 16.14 22.93
N ASP A 98 -0.54 15.44 22.59
CA ASP A 98 0.34 15.83 21.49
C ASP A 98 -0.41 15.92 20.15
N TRP A 99 -1.38 15.03 19.93
CA TRP A 99 -2.17 15.00 18.71
C TRP A 99 -3.07 16.24 18.58
N TYR A 100 -3.74 16.62 19.69
CA TYR A 100 -4.59 17.82 19.70
C TYR A 100 -3.76 19.09 19.64
N ASN A 101 -2.62 19.16 20.34
CA ASN A 101 -1.69 20.28 20.25
C ASN A 101 -1.16 20.49 18.85
N SER A 102 -0.83 19.40 18.14
CA SER A 102 -0.44 19.46 16.73
C SER A 102 -1.55 19.95 15.82
N LYS A 103 -2.81 19.59 16.10
CA LYS A 103 -3.97 20.09 15.35
C LYS A 103 -4.18 21.60 15.58
N ILE A 104 -4.02 22.07 16.79
CA ILE A 104 -4.15 23.49 17.14
C ILE A 104 -3.04 24.32 16.54
N SER A 105 -1.79 23.85 16.60
CA SER A 105 -0.62 24.56 16.06
C SER A 105 -0.51 24.47 14.52
N GLY A 106 -1.26 23.55 13.90
CA GLY A 106 -1.17 23.27 12.46
C GLY A 106 0.10 22.52 12.03
N THR A 107 0.97 22.17 12.98
CA THR A 107 2.23 21.46 12.72
C THR A 107 2.44 20.30 13.67
N PRO A 108 3.03 19.17 13.22
CA PRO A 108 3.34 18.05 14.10
C PRO A 108 4.31 18.47 15.22
N THR A 109 3.91 18.25 16.47
CA THR A 109 4.72 18.57 17.65
C THR A 109 5.89 17.60 17.85
N ILE A 110 5.85 16.44 17.18
CA ILE A 110 6.87 15.40 17.31
C ILE A 110 7.62 15.23 15.99
N ASN A 111 8.93 15.27 16.05
CA ASN A 111 9.79 15.01 14.90
C ASN A 111 9.56 13.63 14.30
N SER A 112 9.74 13.53 12.97
CA SER A 112 9.54 12.30 12.19
C SER A 112 8.09 11.78 12.21
N SER A 113 7.11 12.63 12.60
CA SER A 113 5.69 12.34 12.50
C SER A 113 4.99 13.16 11.41
N ALA A 114 3.79 12.73 11.06
CA ALA A 114 2.86 13.48 10.23
C ALA A 114 1.47 13.39 10.84
N MET A 115 0.68 14.44 10.68
CA MET A 115 -0.67 14.51 11.19
C MET A 115 -1.65 13.87 10.21
N TYR A 116 -2.53 13.05 10.74
CA TYR A 116 -3.63 12.39 10.03
C TYR A 116 -4.93 12.62 10.77
N GLN A 117 -6.03 12.26 10.13
CA GLN A 117 -7.35 12.24 10.77
C GLN A 117 -7.88 10.81 10.85
N MET A 118 -8.47 10.48 11.97
CA MET A 118 -9.28 9.27 12.15
C MET A 118 -10.65 9.48 11.50
N ARG A 119 -11.40 8.40 11.32
CA ARG A 119 -12.73 8.44 10.70
C ARG A 119 -13.74 9.32 11.44
N ASP A 120 -13.59 9.47 12.75
CA ASP A 120 -14.40 10.37 13.61
C ASP A 120 -13.92 11.84 13.58
N GLY A 121 -12.91 12.17 12.76
CA GLY A 121 -12.33 13.50 12.66
C GLY A 121 -11.29 13.85 13.73
N SER A 122 -11.01 12.93 14.65
CA SER A 122 -9.97 13.12 15.68
C SER A 122 -8.57 13.14 15.05
N PRO A 123 -7.67 14.01 15.52
CA PRO A 123 -6.29 14.04 15.05
C PRO A 123 -5.51 12.85 15.58
N ILE A 124 -4.48 12.44 14.82
CA ILE A 124 -3.52 11.43 15.25
C ILE A 124 -2.16 11.72 14.61
N LEU A 125 -1.08 11.57 15.37
CA LEU A 125 0.27 11.64 14.85
C LEU A 125 0.81 10.24 14.54
N LEU A 126 1.26 10.05 13.30
CA LEU A 126 1.82 8.79 12.85
C LEU A 126 3.26 8.98 12.40
N SER A 127 4.07 7.96 12.57
CA SER A 127 5.41 7.91 12.00
C SER A 127 5.37 8.16 10.48
N ARG A 128 6.30 8.96 9.96
CA ARG A 128 6.48 9.11 8.51
C ARG A 128 6.92 7.82 7.84
N LYS A 129 7.59 6.92 8.59
CA LYS A 129 8.03 5.63 8.09
C LYS A 129 6.84 4.67 7.97
N VAL A 130 6.60 4.17 6.76
CA VAL A 130 5.65 3.08 6.49
C VAL A 130 6.31 1.76 6.89
N ILE A 131 5.61 0.95 7.69
CA ILE A 131 6.05 -0.39 8.07
C ILE A 131 5.81 -1.35 6.91
N VAL A 132 4.56 -1.41 6.46
CA VAL A 132 4.08 -2.23 5.36
C VAL A 132 3.16 -1.36 4.51
N GLY A 133 3.28 -1.45 3.21
CA GLY A 133 2.45 -0.75 2.24
C GLY A 133 1.72 -1.72 1.31
N GLY A 134 0.95 -1.17 0.37
CA GLY A 134 0.13 -1.98 -0.54
C GLY A 134 0.91 -2.98 -1.39
N SER A 135 2.17 -2.66 -1.74
CA SER A 135 3.05 -3.59 -2.48
C SER A 135 3.40 -4.85 -1.69
N ASP A 136 3.32 -4.77 -0.36
CA ASP A 136 3.66 -5.87 0.55
C ASP A 136 2.44 -6.72 0.92
N ILE A 137 1.23 -6.31 0.52
CA ILE A 137 -0.03 -7.02 0.79
C ILE A 137 -0.31 -7.97 -0.36
N LYS A 138 -0.37 -9.27 -0.07
CA LYS A 138 -0.74 -10.33 -1.02
C LYS A 138 -2.26 -10.51 -1.11
N GLY A 139 -2.98 -10.25 -0.02
CA GLY A 139 -4.44 -10.38 0.06
C GLY A 139 -4.96 -10.10 1.45
N ALA A 140 -6.28 -10.02 1.59
CA ALA A 140 -6.96 -9.87 2.86
C ALA A 140 -8.27 -10.68 2.86
N ASN A 141 -8.62 -11.24 4.03
CA ASN A 141 -9.85 -11.98 4.23
C ASN A 141 -10.54 -11.50 5.50
N SER A 142 -11.86 -11.39 5.46
CA SER A 142 -12.67 -11.19 6.66
C SER A 142 -12.94 -12.52 7.37
N GLY A 143 -13.05 -12.48 8.68
CA GLY A 143 -13.35 -13.66 9.49
C GLY A 143 -13.62 -13.28 10.94
N PHE A 144 -13.50 -14.24 11.83
CA PHE A 144 -13.64 -14.03 13.26
C PHE A 144 -12.36 -14.40 13.98
N ASP A 145 -11.97 -13.60 14.95
CA ASP A 145 -10.84 -13.89 15.83
C ASP A 145 -11.16 -15.12 16.70
N ALA A 146 -10.28 -16.13 16.67
CA ALA A 146 -10.51 -17.40 17.36
C ALA A 146 -10.52 -17.26 18.89
N SER A 147 -9.94 -16.20 19.45
CA SER A 147 -9.84 -16.00 20.91
C SER A 147 -11.07 -15.34 21.52
N ASN A 148 -11.75 -14.46 20.81
CA ASN A 148 -12.85 -13.65 21.34
C ASN A 148 -14.09 -13.62 20.43
N ASN A 149 -14.05 -14.36 19.31
CA ASN A 149 -15.12 -14.42 18.29
C ASN A 149 -15.56 -13.04 17.76
N ALA A 150 -14.67 -12.05 17.82
CA ALA A 150 -14.93 -10.72 17.25
C ALA A 150 -14.66 -10.71 15.75
N PRO A 151 -15.38 -9.89 14.96
CA PRO A 151 -15.07 -9.71 13.55
C PRO A 151 -13.63 -9.22 13.37
N ALA A 152 -12.89 -9.84 12.47
CA ALA A 152 -11.49 -9.54 12.19
C ALA A 152 -11.20 -9.52 10.69
N VAL A 153 -10.14 -8.80 10.32
CA VAL A 153 -9.58 -8.84 8.97
C VAL A 153 -8.18 -9.41 9.04
N PHE A 154 -7.97 -10.51 8.34
CA PHE A 154 -6.67 -11.16 8.22
C PHE A 154 -5.97 -10.65 6.96
N VAL A 155 -4.79 -10.08 7.13
CA VAL A 155 -4.00 -9.51 6.02
C VAL A 155 -2.80 -10.42 5.77
N ASN A 156 -2.69 -10.94 4.54
CA ASN A 156 -1.57 -11.76 4.11
C ASN A 156 -0.49 -10.87 3.50
N LEU A 157 0.70 -10.94 4.04
CA LEU A 157 1.84 -10.13 3.62
C LEU A 157 2.80 -10.93 2.73
N SER A 158 3.58 -10.20 1.93
CA SER A 158 4.78 -10.75 1.29
C SER A 158 5.82 -11.14 2.35
N ASP A 159 6.79 -11.97 2.00
CA ASP A 159 7.82 -12.40 2.93
C ASP A 159 8.64 -11.21 3.45
N TYR A 160 8.91 -10.23 2.58
CA TYR A 160 9.54 -8.97 2.94
C TYR A 160 8.66 -8.14 3.87
N GLY A 161 7.39 -7.98 3.55
CA GLY A 161 6.41 -7.27 4.39
C GLY A 161 6.24 -7.94 5.76
N ALA A 162 6.16 -9.27 5.80
CA ALA A 162 6.05 -10.04 7.03
C ALA A 162 7.29 -9.86 7.93
N SER A 163 8.49 -9.93 7.35
CA SER A 163 9.75 -9.71 8.09
C SER A 163 9.81 -8.30 8.69
N ARG A 164 9.44 -7.27 7.92
CA ARG A 164 9.38 -5.88 8.42
C ARG A 164 8.32 -5.68 9.49
N MET A 165 7.16 -6.30 9.32
CA MET A 165 6.09 -6.27 10.33
C MET A 165 6.58 -6.90 11.62
N LEU A 166 7.15 -8.12 11.56
CA LEU A 166 7.68 -8.84 12.72
C LEU A 166 8.77 -8.04 13.43
N GLU A 167 9.76 -7.52 12.69
CA GLU A 167 10.82 -6.72 13.28
C GLU A 167 10.28 -5.47 14.00
N THR A 168 9.29 -4.82 13.40
CA THR A 168 8.74 -3.60 13.97
C THR A 168 7.85 -3.92 15.17
N THR A 169 6.98 -4.92 15.09
CA THR A 169 6.05 -5.25 16.18
C THR A 169 6.78 -5.81 17.38
N SER A 170 7.79 -6.68 17.21
CA SER A 170 8.58 -7.23 18.30
C SER A 170 9.32 -6.16 19.13
N LYS A 171 9.72 -5.04 18.50
CA LYS A 171 10.37 -3.91 19.16
C LYS A 171 9.40 -2.88 19.76
N ASN A 172 8.10 -3.01 19.48
CA ASN A 172 7.10 -2.00 19.83
C ASN A 172 5.84 -2.62 20.46
N ILE A 173 6.01 -3.72 21.22
CA ILE A 173 4.92 -4.34 21.99
C ILE A 173 4.36 -3.31 22.98
N GLY A 174 3.04 -3.25 23.11
CA GLY A 174 2.32 -2.28 23.94
C GLY A 174 2.10 -0.92 23.28
N THR A 175 2.79 -0.60 22.19
CA THR A 175 2.52 0.62 21.42
C THR A 175 1.35 0.42 20.45
N ARG A 176 0.84 1.52 19.89
CA ARG A 176 -0.27 1.46 18.92
C ARG A 176 0.26 1.52 17.50
N MET A 177 -0.38 0.76 16.63
CA MET A 177 -0.17 0.78 15.19
C MET A 177 -1.47 1.20 14.51
N ALA A 178 -1.37 2.09 13.55
CA ALA A 178 -2.48 2.57 12.75
C ALA A 178 -2.49 1.90 11.37
N VAL A 179 -3.68 1.61 10.89
CA VAL A 179 -3.97 1.21 9.50
C VAL A 179 -4.57 2.41 8.79
N ILE A 180 -3.93 2.81 7.71
CA ILE A 180 -4.31 3.97 6.90
C ILE A 180 -4.85 3.46 5.57
N PHE A 181 -6.04 3.87 5.23
CA PHE A 181 -6.60 3.71 3.89
C PHE A 181 -6.11 4.86 3.01
N VAL A 182 -5.48 4.51 1.90
CA VAL A 182 -4.92 5.45 0.93
C VAL A 182 -5.61 5.26 -0.39
N GLU A 183 -6.33 6.28 -0.86
CA GLU A 183 -6.97 6.30 -2.16
C GLU A 183 -6.71 7.63 -2.85
N LYS A 184 -5.97 7.60 -3.95
CA LYS A 184 -5.49 8.80 -4.64
C LYS A 184 -4.79 9.74 -3.64
N ASP A 185 -5.34 10.93 -3.45
CA ASP A 185 -4.79 11.96 -2.55
C ASP A 185 -5.38 11.91 -1.13
N LYS A 186 -6.36 11.02 -0.89
CA LYS A 186 -7.00 10.87 0.41
C LYS A 186 -6.29 9.81 1.25
N LYS A 187 -5.92 10.18 2.48
CA LYS A 187 -5.38 9.27 3.49
C LYS A 187 -6.23 9.37 4.75
N GLU A 188 -6.83 8.27 5.15
CA GLU A 188 -7.72 8.18 6.30
C GLU A 188 -7.29 7.06 7.23
N VAL A 189 -7.18 7.32 8.52
CA VAL A 189 -6.89 6.28 9.51
C VAL A 189 -8.17 5.52 9.82
N ILE A 190 -8.20 4.25 9.42
CA ILE A 190 -9.40 3.39 9.56
C ILE A 190 -9.37 2.51 10.80
N ASN A 191 -8.19 2.25 11.35
CA ASN A 191 -8.03 1.46 12.57
C ASN A 191 -6.76 1.84 13.33
N VAL A 192 -6.82 1.74 14.66
CA VAL A 192 -5.68 1.90 15.56
C VAL A 192 -5.73 0.78 16.61
N ALA A 193 -4.77 -0.09 16.59
CA ALA A 193 -4.70 -1.26 17.48
C ALA A 193 -3.40 -1.30 18.29
N VAL A 194 -3.47 -1.87 19.49
CA VAL A 194 -2.28 -2.12 20.33
C VAL A 194 -1.56 -3.35 19.81
N ILE A 195 -0.25 -3.26 19.63
CA ILE A 195 0.64 -4.37 19.31
C ILE A 195 0.75 -5.29 20.52
N ARG A 196 0.43 -6.55 20.38
CA ARG A 196 0.44 -7.57 21.43
C ARG A 196 1.52 -8.61 21.18
#